data_f8671ca2bda9b148a696078e63d0dd71
#
_entry.id   f8671ca2bda9b148a696078e63d0dd71
#
_cell.length_a   1.000
_cell.length_b   1.000
_cell.length_c   1.000
_cell.angle_alpha   90.00
_cell.angle_beta   90.00
_cell.angle_gamma   90.00
#
_symmetry.space_group_name_H-M   'P 1'
#
loop_
_entity.id
_entity.type
_entity.pdbx_description
1 polymer ?
#
loop_
_entity_poly.entity_id
_entity_poly.type
_entity_poly.pdbx_seq_one_letter_code
_entity_poly.pdbx_strand_id
1 'polypeptide(L)'
;MKLGKYEDLQALPIALPEGVDYDENIIATYVIQYPARIDMREMAQAIAIEQSTGTWTPVPGETPELRRRHVARVIGLWEIPFYEWSIPSEGERKYVLQLAFPVINFTSQIPMLLASVIGNISAFGKLKLVDLRLPHKFVEGFPGPKFGIAGMRDLLNTPKRPQINIMIKPCAGWTPQWGADTFRELALGGVDIVKDDELIADAEYNRISDRLPLFVEAERQAYEETGEHTLYAINITDTLPNVLDHAKRAIDLGATCLMVNVFATGFPVLRALAEDPDIQVPLLAHPDVVGATYMSPDHGISAQLLLGKLARLAGADMVVYQHYAGKVPITRDNCIQIGRELTFPFYDVKQAWPMPAAGVHPHTVESLVEDFGLDVMVGAGGPVHGHPLGARAGARAFRQAVEAVTAGIPLEDAALEFEELRVAIDTWKDPHREHDLAERRI
;
A
#
# COMPACT_ATOMS: atom_id res chain seq x y z
N MET A 1 -20.41 32.61 -9.35
CA MET A 1 -19.54 33.32 -10.33
C MET A 1 -20.37 33.85 -11.47
N LYS A 2 -20.33 35.16 -11.80
CA LYS A 2 -20.99 35.73 -12.95
C LYS A 2 -20.01 35.69 -14.11
N LEU A 3 -20.16 34.74 -15.04
CA LEU A 3 -19.28 34.52 -16.19
C LEU A 3 -19.07 35.79 -17.04
N GLY A 4 -20.01 36.75 -17.07
CA GLY A 4 -19.91 37.97 -17.88
C GLY A 4 -18.89 39.04 -17.41
N LYS A 5 -18.05 38.75 -16.43
CA LYS A 5 -17.00 39.67 -15.93
C LYS A 5 -15.57 39.25 -16.30
N TYR A 6 -15.37 38.13 -17.01
CA TYR A 6 -14.04 37.60 -17.31
C TYR A 6 -13.75 37.74 -18.81
N GLU A 7 -12.78 38.53 -19.14
CA GLU A 7 -12.26 38.68 -20.50
C GLU A 7 -11.34 37.51 -20.91
N ASP A 8 -10.79 36.78 -19.94
CA ASP A 8 -9.84 35.70 -20.15
C ASP A 8 -10.30 34.38 -19.47
N LEU A 9 -10.98 33.53 -20.24
CA LEU A 9 -11.47 32.25 -19.77
C LEU A 9 -10.36 31.27 -19.39
N GLN A 10 -9.16 31.42 -19.96
CA GLN A 10 -8.03 30.55 -19.66
C GLN A 10 -7.37 30.84 -18.30
N ALA A 11 -7.60 32.03 -17.76
CA ALA A 11 -7.13 32.41 -16.42
C ALA A 11 -8.12 32.01 -15.30
N LEU A 12 -9.26 31.38 -15.63
CA LEU A 12 -10.24 30.96 -14.66
C LEU A 12 -9.81 29.67 -13.96
N PRO A 13 -10.12 29.51 -12.65
CA PRO A 13 -9.89 28.27 -11.90
C PRO A 13 -11.01 27.22 -12.17
N ILE A 14 -11.52 27.20 -13.39
CA ILE A 14 -12.56 26.28 -13.86
C ILE A 14 -12.38 25.99 -15.35
N ALA A 15 -12.62 24.76 -15.75
CA ALA A 15 -12.64 24.34 -17.15
C ALA A 15 -13.64 23.19 -17.35
N LEU A 16 -13.99 22.89 -18.58
CA LEU A 16 -14.57 21.60 -18.93
C LEU A 16 -13.46 20.54 -18.97
N PRO A 17 -13.74 19.26 -18.67
CA PRO A 17 -12.76 18.18 -18.82
C PRO A 17 -12.10 18.16 -20.18
N GLU A 18 -12.85 18.39 -21.26
CA GLU A 18 -12.38 18.43 -22.65
C GLU A 18 -11.46 19.62 -22.96
N GLY A 19 -11.46 20.64 -22.10
CA GLY A 19 -10.57 21.81 -22.19
C GLY A 19 -9.26 21.66 -21.46
N VAL A 20 -8.97 20.47 -20.90
CA VAL A 20 -7.77 20.19 -20.11
C VAL A 20 -6.95 19.10 -20.80
N ASP A 21 -5.69 19.38 -21.05
CA ASP A 21 -4.75 18.36 -21.51
C ASP A 21 -4.36 17.45 -20.31
N TYR A 22 -4.78 16.20 -20.39
CA TYR A 22 -4.53 15.20 -19.35
C TYR A 22 -3.07 14.76 -19.25
N ASP A 23 -2.25 15.01 -20.27
CA ASP A 23 -0.81 14.72 -20.22
C ASP A 23 -0.01 15.87 -19.61
N GLU A 24 -0.64 17.04 -19.50
CA GLU A 24 -0.09 18.23 -18.87
C GLU A 24 -0.65 18.50 -17.46
N ASN A 25 -1.57 17.65 -16.97
CA ASN A 25 -2.22 17.87 -15.69
C ASN A 25 -2.32 16.60 -14.83
N ILE A 26 -2.09 16.76 -13.52
CA ILE A 26 -2.44 15.78 -12.50
C ILE A 26 -3.91 16.00 -12.14
N ILE A 27 -4.74 14.95 -12.21
CA ILE A 27 -6.15 15.05 -11.84
C ILE A 27 -6.34 14.46 -10.45
N ALA A 28 -6.71 15.31 -9.51
CA ALA A 28 -7.03 14.90 -8.13
C ALA A 28 -8.55 14.79 -7.98
N THR A 29 -9.01 13.65 -7.45
CA THR A 29 -10.41 13.37 -7.17
C THR A 29 -10.64 13.35 -5.67
N TYR A 30 -11.62 14.14 -5.23
CA TYR A 30 -11.99 14.26 -3.82
C TYR A 30 -13.45 13.90 -3.59
N VAL A 31 -13.73 13.37 -2.41
CA VAL A 31 -15.07 13.37 -1.81
C VAL A 31 -15.06 14.44 -0.73
N ILE A 32 -16.01 15.38 -0.82
CA ILE A 32 -16.11 16.51 0.10
C ILE A 32 -17.54 16.64 0.63
N GLN A 33 -17.69 17.11 1.87
CA GLN A 33 -18.99 17.28 2.49
C GLN A 33 -19.00 18.58 3.31
N TYR A 34 -19.98 19.44 3.02
CA TYR A 34 -20.09 20.78 3.59
C TYR A 34 -21.54 21.12 3.95
N PRO A 35 -21.75 22.05 4.89
CA PRO A 35 -23.07 22.57 5.21
C PRO A 35 -23.82 23.08 3.97
N ALA A 36 -25.11 22.80 3.88
CA ALA A 36 -25.95 23.13 2.73
C ALA A 36 -25.93 24.60 2.31
N ARG A 37 -25.67 25.52 3.28
CA ARG A 37 -25.55 26.98 3.04
C ARG A 37 -24.29 27.40 2.28
N ILE A 38 -23.30 26.50 2.12
CA ILE A 38 -22.05 26.81 1.41
C ILE A 38 -22.28 26.67 -0.11
N ASP A 39 -21.94 27.69 -0.85
CA ASP A 39 -21.86 27.56 -2.33
C ASP A 39 -20.61 26.75 -2.71
N MET A 40 -20.85 25.49 -3.09
CA MET A 40 -19.77 24.57 -3.41
C MET A 40 -19.06 24.90 -4.71
N ARG A 41 -19.64 25.67 -5.60
CA ARG A 41 -18.96 26.13 -6.82
C ARG A 41 -17.90 27.17 -6.48
N GLU A 42 -18.22 28.09 -5.58
CA GLU A 42 -17.27 29.09 -5.09
C GLU A 42 -16.19 28.42 -4.23
N MET A 43 -16.58 27.50 -3.34
CA MET A 43 -15.65 26.76 -2.49
C MET A 43 -14.66 25.91 -3.31
N ALA A 44 -15.12 25.18 -4.34
CA ALA A 44 -14.27 24.37 -5.20
C ALA A 44 -13.22 25.22 -5.94
N GLN A 45 -13.62 26.41 -6.42
CA GLN A 45 -12.69 27.36 -7.06
C GLN A 45 -11.70 27.95 -6.04
N ALA A 46 -12.16 28.26 -4.82
CA ALA A 46 -11.28 28.72 -3.75
C ALA A 46 -10.23 27.64 -3.40
N ILE A 47 -10.64 26.37 -3.30
CA ILE A 47 -9.73 25.24 -3.09
C ILE A 47 -8.70 25.16 -4.25
N ALA A 48 -9.13 25.26 -5.49
CA ALA A 48 -8.23 25.21 -6.64
C ALA A 48 -7.18 26.33 -6.62
N ILE A 49 -7.58 27.54 -6.27
CA ILE A 49 -6.69 28.70 -6.14
C ILE A 49 -5.74 28.53 -4.97
N GLU A 50 -6.26 28.19 -3.77
CA GLU A 50 -5.47 28.01 -2.54
C GLU A 50 -4.37 26.96 -2.69
N GLN A 51 -4.64 25.91 -3.45
CA GLN A 51 -3.70 24.79 -3.65
C GLN A 51 -2.79 24.99 -4.88
N SER A 52 -2.79 26.18 -5.50
CA SER A 52 -1.96 26.44 -6.70
C SER A 52 -1.33 27.83 -6.74
N THR A 53 -2.10 28.89 -7.05
CA THR A 53 -1.52 30.21 -7.38
C THR A 53 -1.83 31.29 -6.37
N GLY A 54 -2.89 31.13 -5.57
CA GLY A 54 -3.44 32.22 -4.75
C GLY A 54 -3.56 31.85 -3.29
N THR A 55 -4.42 32.61 -2.63
CA THR A 55 -4.78 32.44 -1.23
C THR A 55 -6.21 32.96 -1.03
N TRP A 56 -6.71 32.93 0.21
CA TRP A 56 -8.06 33.34 0.62
C TRP A 56 -8.42 34.81 0.25
N THR A 57 -7.42 35.65 -0.08
CA THR A 57 -7.60 37.03 -0.49
C THR A 57 -6.84 37.30 -1.79
N PRO A 58 -7.38 38.16 -2.71
CA PRO A 58 -6.68 38.54 -3.93
C PRO A 58 -5.31 39.19 -3.62
N VAL A 59 -4.28 38.77 -4.33
CA VAL A 59 -2.93 39.35 -4.25
C VAL A 59 -2.50 39.92 -5.61
N PRO A 60 -1.84 41.09 -5.65
CA PRO A 60 -1.48 41.72 -6.92
C PRO A 60 -0.55 40.89 -7.81
N GLY A 61 0.25 40.01 -7.24
CA GLY A 61 1.16 39.11 -7.97
C GLY A 61 0.45 37.97 -8.71
N GLU A 62 -0.80 37.68 -8.40
CA GLU A 62 -1.59 36.65 -9.07
C GLU A 62 -2.23 37.19 -10.37
N THR A 63 -1.37 37.39 -11.38
CA THR A 63 -1.79 37.92 -12.65
C THR A 63 -2.54 36.92 -13.54
N PRO A 64 -3.33 37.36 -14.55
CA PRO A 64 -3.94 36.43 -15.50
C PRO A 64 -2.93 35.56 -16.25
N GLU A 65 -1.72 36.06 -16.53
CA GLU A 65 -0.64 35.29 -17.17
C GLU A 65 -0.17 34.15 -16.27
N LEU A 66 0.07 34.43 -14.99
CA LEU A 66 0.43 33.43 -14.01
C LEU A 66 -0.65 32.36 -13.87
N ARG A 67 -1.92 32.77 -13.80
CA ARG A 67 -3.06 31.85 -13.70
C ARG A 67 -3.18 30.94 -14.93
N ARG A 68 -3.02 31.45 -16.14
CA ARG A 68 -3.08 30.60 -17.35
C ARG A 68 -2.16 29.39 -17.28
N ARG A 69 -0.99 29.55 -16.70
CA ARG A 69 0.04 28.50 -16.63
C ARG A 69 -0.01 27.62 -15.38
N HIS A 70 -0.42 28.19 -14.25
CA HIS A 70 -0.17 27.58 -12.95
C HIS A 70 -1.42 27.31 -12.11
N VAL A 71 -2.57 27.94 -12.42
CA VAL A 71 -3.78 27.73 -11.61
C VAL A 71 -4.34 26.33 -11.79
N ALA A 72 -4.67 25.68 -10.67
CA ALA A 72 -5.47 24.47 -10.72
C ALA A 72 -6.91 24.80 -11.15
N ARG A 73 -7.56 23.90 -11.87
CA ARG A 73 -8.90 24.09 -12.41
C ARG A 73 -9.87 23.07 -11.92
N VAL A 74 -11.04 23.50 -11.48
CA VAL A 74 -12.20 22.64 -11.25
C VAL A 74 -12.68 22.13 -12.60
N ILE A 75 -12.58 20.83 -12.83
CA ILE A 75 -13.05 20.17 -14.06
C ILE A 75 -14.29 19.32 -13.84
N GLY A 76 -14.67 19.09 -12.57
CA GLY A 76 -15.88 18.38 -12.21
C GLY A 76 -16.31 18.69 -10.79
N LEU A 77 -17.61 18.86 -10.60
CA LEU A 77 -18.23 19.01 -9.30
C LEU A 77 -19.64 18.40 -9.37
N TRP A 78 -19.80 17.21 -8.78
CA TRP A 78 -21.06 16.47 -8.80
C TRP A 78 -21.56 16.26 -7.39
N GLU A 79 -22.82 16.65 -7.14
CA GLU A 79 -23.50 16.42 -5.88
C GLU A 79 -24.05 14.99 -5.80
N ILE A 80 -24.03 14.39 -4.61
CA ILE A 80 -24.54 13.06 -4.34
C ILE A 80 -25.51 13.11 -3.14
N PRO A 81 -26.84 12.84 -3.33
CA PRO A 81 -27.51 12.59 -4.61
C PRO A 81 -27.58 13.85 -5.48
N PHE A 82 -27.80 13.66 -6.79
CA PHE A 82 -27.86 14.74 -7.77
C PHE A 82 -29.25 15.41 -7.73
N TYR A 83 -29.30 16.69 -7.34
CA TYR A 83 -30.55 17.45 -7.23
C TYR A 83 -30.76 18.36 -8.45
N GLU A 84 -31.86 18.15 -9.21
CA GLU A 84 -32.19 18.94 -10.39
C GLU A 84 -33.08 20.16 -10.10
N TRP A 85 -33.98 20.06 -9.13
CA TRP A 85 -35.03 21.05 -8.91
C TRP A 85 -34.86 21.91 -7.67
N SER A 86 -34.61 21.25 -6.52
CA SER A 86 -34.43 21.95 -5.26
C SER A 86 -33.35 21.27 -4.44
N ILE A 87 -32.50 22.08 -3.86
CA ILE A 87 -31.44 21.60 -2.97
C ILE A 87 -31.88 21.74 -1.51
N PRO A 88 -31.42 20.85 -0.62
CA PRO A 88 -31.63 21.01 0.82
C PRO A 88 -31.09 22.35 1.32
N SER A 89 -31.89 23.05 2.13
CA SER A 89 -31.48 24.31 2.76
C SER A 89 -30.72 24.11 4.06
N GLU A 90 -30.83 22.93 4.65
CA GLU A 90 -30.24 22.55 5.94
C GLU A 90 -29.45 21.23 5.82
N GLY A 91 -28.62 20.96 6.85
CA GLY A 91 -27.79 19.77 6.89
C GLY A 91 -26.49 19.91 6.11
N GLU A 92 -25.96 18.80 5.67
CA GLU A 92 -24.71 18.71 4.88
C GLU A 92 -24.99 18.11 3.49
N ARG A 93 -24.23 18.57 2.53
CA ARG A 93 -24.29 18.10 1.13
C ARG A 93 -22.95 17.51 0.75
N LYS A 94 -22.98 16.40 0.01
CA LYS A 94 -21.81 15.62 -0.37
C LYS A 94 -21.54 15.77 -1.87
N TYR A 95 -20.26 15.89 -2.23
CA TYR A 95 -19.84 16.10 -3.62
C TYR A 95 -18.63 15.23 -3.97
N VAL A 96 -18.54 14.88 -5.24
CA VAL A 96 -17.28 14.50 -5.88
C VAL A 96 -16.72 15.73 -6.56
N LEU A 97 -15.50 16.10 -6.24
CA LEU A 97 -14.76 17.21 -6.84
C LEU A 97 -13.55 16.67 -7.60
N GLN A 98 -13.34 17.16 -8.83
CA GLN A 98 -12.12 16.92 -9.59
C GLN A 98 -11.40 18.23 -9.88
N LEU A 99 -10.10 18.25 -9.54
CA LEU A 99 -9.19 19.35 -9.82
C LEU A 99 -8.08 18.89 -10.75
N ALA A 100 -7.81 19.68 -11.79
CA ALA A 100 -6.68 19.51 -12.69
C ALA A 100 -5.55 20.46 -12.27
N PHE A 101 -4.43 19.91 -11.84
CA PHE A 101 -3.22 20.64 -11.42
C PHE A 101 -2.19 20.61 -12.54
N PRO A 102 -1.72 21.76 -13.06
CA PRO A 102 -0.66 21.79 -14.07
C PRO A 102 0.62 21.11 -13.60
N VAL A 103 1.12 20.13 -14.37
CA VAL A 103 2.33 19.35 -14.04
C VAL A 103 3.55 20.26 -13.91
N ILE A 104 3.58 21.39 -14.63
CA ILE A 104 4.67 22.38 -14.53
C ILE A 104 4.92 22.88 -13.08
N ASN A 105 3.92 22.74 -12.18
CA ASN A 105 4.06 23.11 -10.77
C ASN A 105 4.81 22.06 -9.95
N PHE A 106 5.13 20.90 -10.54
CA PHE A 106 5.69 19.76 -9.82
C PHE A 106 6.99 19.28 -10.45
N THR A 107 7.85 18.73 -9.59
CA THR A 107 8.85 17.74 -9.99
C THR A 107 8.31 16.35 -9.64
N SER A 108 8.85 15.31 -10.25
CA SER A 108 8.43 13.92 -10.01
C SER A 108 8.79 13.48 -8.59
N GLN A 109 7.99 13.89 -7.61
CA GLN A 109 8.17 13.57 -6.19
C GLN A 109 6.85 13.58 -5.42
N ILE A 110 6.70 12.68 -4.45
CA ILE A 110 5.48 12.52 -3.66
C ILE A 110 5.31 13.63 -2.60
N PRO A 111 6.34 14.11 -1.88
CA PRO A 111 6.16 15.13 -0.83
C PRO A 111 5.47 16.39 -1.34
N MET A 112 5.98 17.01 -2.39
CA MET A 112 5.36 18.22 -2.93
C MET A 112 4.05 17.94 -3.67
N LEU A 113 3.89 16.77 -4.27
CA LEU A 113 2.59 16.34 -4.79
C LEU A 113 1.53 16.38 -3.70
N LEU A 114 1.74 15.71 -2.58
CA LEU A 114 0.78 15.68 -1.46
C LEU A 114 0.61 17.05 -0.82
N ALA A 115 1.68 17.82 -0.63
CA ALA A 115 1.60 19.17 -0.10
C ALA A 115 0.72 20.09 -0.98
N SER A 116 0.72 19.87 -2.29
CA SER A 116 -0.09 20.67 -3.23
C SER A 116 -1.52 20.16 -3.34
N VAL A 117 -1.73 18.84 -3.50
CA VAL A 117 -3.08 18.32 -3.77
C VAL A 117 -3.94 18.19 -2.51
N ILE A 118 -3.35 18.08 -1.32
CA ILE A 118 -4.11 17.92 -0.06
C ILE A 118 -3.57 18.77 1.10
N GLY A 119 -2.55 19.59 0.89
CA GLY A 119 -1.87 20.38 1.92
C GLY A 119 -2.80 21.09 2.91
N ASN A 120 -2.98 22.41 2.78
CA ASN A 120 -3.80 23.19 3.70
C ASN A 120 -5.25 22.73 3.77
N ILE A 121 -5.80 22.26 2.66
CA ILE A 121 -7.19 21.80 2.59
C ILE A 121 -7.45 20.53 3.42
N SER A 122 -6.41 19.81 3.82
CA SER A 122 -6.54 18.71 4.77
C SER A 122 -7.14 19.12 6.11
N ALA A 123 -7.09 20.40 6.45
CA ALA A 123 -7.70 20.96 7.66
C ALA A 123 -9.08 21.60 7.41
N PHE A 124 -9.63 21.55 6.20
CA PHE A 124 -10.88 22.23 5.83
C PHE A 124 -12.15 21.41 6.12
N GLY A 125 -12.09 20.47 7.05
CA GLY A 125 -13.23 19.66 7.46
C GLY A 125 -13.33 18.34 6.72
N LYS A 126 -14.53 17.98 6.25
CA LYS A 126 -14.78 16.68 5.62
C LYS A 126 -14.32 16.67 4.15
N LEU A 127 -13.06 16.36 3.96
CA LEU A 127 -12.43 16.27 2.64
C LEU A 127 -11.52 15.03 2.58
N LYS A 128 -11.77 14.15 1.63
CA LYS A 128 -10.98 12.94 1.38
C LYS A 128 -10.45 12.93 -0.04
N LEU A 129 -9.14 12.87 -0.19
CA LEU A 129 -8.50 12.62 -1.48
C LEU A 129 -8.66 11.12 -1.83
N VAL A 130 -9.39 10.82 -2.90
CA VAL A 130 -9.77 9.44 -3.27
C VAL A 130 -8.83 8.85 -4.27
N ASP A 131 -8.42 9.64 -5.29
CA ASP A 131 -7.54 9.18 -6.34
C ASP A 131 -6.75 10.34 -6.97
N LEU A 132 -5.63 9.96 -7.61
CA LEU A 132 -4.79 10.80 -8.44
C LEU A 132 -4.55 10.11 -9.80
N ARG A 133 -5.03 10.73 -10.89
CA ARG A 133 -4.56 10.37 -12.22
C ARG A 133 -3.26 11.13 -12.47
N LEU A 134 -2.18 10.41 -12.62
CA LEU A 134 -0.85 10.96 -12.86
C LEU A 134 -0.48 10.81 -14.34
N PRO A 135 -0.06 11.86 -15.04
CA PRO A 135 0.38 11.75 -16.44
C PRO A 135 1.73 11.05 -16.55
N HIS A 136 1.99 10.43 -17.72
CA HIS A 136 3.20 9.64 -17.96
C HIS A 136 4.48 10.43 -17.64
N LYS A 137 4.60 11.66 -18.10
CA LYS A 137 5.76 12.52 -17.85
C LYS A 137 6.06 12.82 -16.37
N PHE A 138 5.05 12.72 -15.50
CA PHE A 138 5.26 12.82 -14.05
C PHE A 138 5.72 11.47 -13.49
N VAL A 139 5.16 10.36 -14.00
CA VAL A 139 5.44 8.99 -13.53
C VAL A 139 6.82 8.51 -13.94
N GLU A 140 7.30 8.84 -15.15
CA GLU A 140 8.61 8.41 -15.67
C GLU A 140 9.81 8.84 -14.80
N GLY A 141 9.64 9.84 -13.95
CA GLY A 141 10.66 10.29 -13.00
C GLY A 141 10.73 9.49 -11.70
N PHE A 142 10.02 8.37 -11.60
CA PHE A 142 10.02 7.49 -10.42
C PHE A 142 10.64 6.14 -10.73
N PRO A 143 11.29 5.48 -9.73
CA PRO A 143 11.94 4.20 -9.96
C PRO A 143 10.94 3.06 -10.20
N GLY A 144 9.78 3.08 -9.53
CA GLY A 144 8.91 1.92 -9.43
C GLY A 144 9.60 0.72 -8.78
N PRO A 145 8.94 -0.45 -8.73
CA PRO A 145 9.50 -1.68 -8.19
C PRO A 145 10.76 -2.12 -8.95
N LYS A 146 11.82 -2.47 -8.22
CA LYS A 146 13.08 -2.93 -8.83
C LYS A 146 12.93 -4.34 -9.41
N PHE A 147 12.35 -5.25 -8.66
CA PHE A 147 12.04 -6.63 -9.04
C PHE A 147 10.61 -6.75 -9.59
N GLY A 148 9.65 -6.30 -8.83
CA GLY A 148 8.24 -6.46 -9.11
C GLY A 148 7.79 -7.92 -9.07
N ILE A 149 6.60 -8.21 -9.59
CA ILE A 149 6.05 -9.58 -9.57
C ILE A 149 6.95 -10.54 -10.35
N ALA A 150 7.32 -10.20 -11.58
CA ALA A 150 8.11 -11.07 -12.43
C ALA A 150 9.50 -11.35 -11.84
N GLY A 151 10.23 -10.32 -11.42
CA GLY A 151 11.57 -10.50 -10.85
C GLY A 151 11.57 -11.29 -9.54
N MET A 152 10.53 -11.14 -8.70
CA MET A 152 10.38 -11.97 -7.49
C MET A 152 10.08 -13.43 -7.83
N ARG A 153 9.27 -13.69 -8.85
CA ARG A 153 9.00 -15.06 -9.32
C ARG A 153 10.28 -15.74 -9.83
N ASP A 154 11.09 -15.01 -10.59
CA ASP A 154 12.38 -15.50 -11.08
C ASP A 154 13.35 -15.76 -9.92
N LEU A 155 13.46 -14.82 -8.97
CA LEU A 155 14.35 -14.91 -7.81
C LEU A 155 14.05 -16.13 -6.92
N LEU A 156 12.78 -16.46 -6.74
CA LEU A 156 12.31 -17.55 -5.87
C LEU A 156 11.94 -18.82 -6.64
N ASN A 157 12.08 -18.84 -7.96
CA ASN A 157 11.65 -19.94 -8.81
C ASN A 157 10.19 -20.38 -8.56
N THR A 158 9.28 -19.40 -8.48
CA THR A 158 7.84 -19.62 -8.16
C THR A 158 6.93 -19.18 -9.31
N PRO A 159 6.99 -19.80 -10.50
CA PRO A 159 6.40 -19.23 -11.71
C PRO A 159 4.85 -19.19 -11.69
N LYS A 160 4.19 -20.06 -10.95
CA LYS A 160 2.74 -20.30 -11.08
C LYS A 160 1.98 -20.49 -9.78
N ARG A 161 2.40 -19.90 -8.68
CA ARG A 161 1.65 -19.97 -7.42
C ARG A 161 1.73 -18.65 -6.64
N PRO A 162 0.80 -18.38 -5.73
CA PRO A 162 0.99 -17.36 -4.71
C PRO A 162 2.30 -17.57 -3.93
N GLN A 163 2.95 -16.49 -3.52
CA GLN A 163 4.10 -16.56 -2.61
C GLN A 163 3.63 -16.47 -1.17
N ILE A 164 4.39 -17.07 -0.26
CA ILE A 164 4.07 -17.14 1.18
C ILE A 164 5.08 -16.29 1.94
N ASN A 165 4.59 -15.31 2.71
CA ASN A 165 5.42 -14.45 3.55
C ASN A 165 4.97 -14.57 5.02
N ILE A 166 5.88 -15.00 5.90
CA ILE A 166 5.58 -15.22 7.31
C ILE A 166 6.28 -14.20 8.19
N MET A 167 5.51 -13.52 9.04
CA MET A 167 6.03 -12.65 10.09
C MET A 167 6.49 -13.46 11.28
N ILE A 168 7.71 -13.21 11.78
CA ILE A 168 8.20 -13.83 13.02
C ILE A 168 7.33 -13.41 14.21
N LYS A 169 6.93 -14.36 15.04
CA LYS A 169 6.21 -14.14 16.28
C LYS A 169 6.85 -14.94 17.42
N PRO A 170 6.97 -14.35 18.62
CA PRO A 170 6.44 -13.05 19.09
C PRO A 170 7.04 -11.85 18.36
N CYS A 171 6.35 -10.69 18.44
CA CYS A 171 6.72 -9.48 17.69
C CYS A 171 8.11 -8.93 18.06
N ALA A 172 8.53 -9.08 19.31
CA ALA A 172 9.79 -8.55 19.85
C ALA A 172 10.24 -9.38 21.05
N GLY A 173 11.45 -9.10 21.57
CA GLY A 173 11.98 -9.69 22.79
C GLY A 173 12.74 -11.01 22.61
N TRP A 174 12.86 -11.52 21.38
CA TRP A 174 13.64 -12.73 21.08
C TRP A 174 15.11 -12.41 20.80
N THR A 175 15.97 -13.41 21.06
CA THR A 175 17.41 -13.29 20.77
C THR A 175 17.72 -13.54 19.29
N PRO A 176 18.85 -13.03 18.75
CA PRO A 176 19.27 -13.32 17.38
C PRO A 176 19.27 -14.82 17.05
N GLN A 177 19.77 -15.66 17.94
CA GLN A 177 19.81 -17.12 17.73
C GLN A 177 18.40 -17.73 17.65
N TRP A 178 17.51 -17.37 18.58
CA TRP A 178 16.14 -17.87 18.57
C TRP A 178 15.41 -17.47 17.26
N GLY A 179 15.66 -16.24 16.78
CA GLY A 179 15.11 -15.77 15.52
C GLY A 179 15.60 -16.60 14.33
N ALA A 180 16.90 -16.88 14.26
CA ALA A 180 17.51 -17.70 13.21
C ALA A 180 17.01 -19.16 13.24
N ASP A 181 16.89 -19.77 14.43
CA ASP A 181 16.32 -21.11 14.59
C ASP A 181 14.85 -21.15 14.10
N THR A 182 14.07 -20.13 14.44
CA THR A 182 12.69 -19.99 14.00
C THR A 182 12.62 -19.81 12.48
N PHE A 183 13.46 -18.93 11.91
CA PHE A 183 13.57 -18.75 10.45
C PHE A 183 13.83 -20.07 9.74
N ARG A 184 14.80 -20.86 10.22
CA ARG A 184 15.12 -22.16 9.64
C ARG A 184 13.92 -23.12 9.66
N GLU A 185 13.18 -23.19 10.78
CA GLU A 185 11.97 -24.00 10.85
C GLU A 185 10.90 -23.58 9.82
N LEU A 186 10.72 -22.27 9.64
CA LEU A 186 9.78 -21.73 8.66
C LEU A 186 10.24 -22.05 7.22
N ALA A 187 11.52 -21.88 6.92
CA ALA A 187 12.11 -22.18 5.61
C ALA A 187 11.95 -23.69 5.29
N LEU A 188 12.23 -24.59 6.24
CA LEU A 188 11.99 -26.02 6.09
C LEU A 188 10.50 -26.39 5.94
N GLY A 189 9.60 -25.50 6.31
CA GLY A 189 8.16 -25.60 6.04
C GLY A 189 7.74 -25.18 4.64
N GLY A 190 8.67 -24.64 3.84
CA GLY A 190 8.45 -24.28 2.44
C GLY A 190 7.83 -22.90 2.22
N VAL A 191 8.16 -21.90 3.06
CA VAL A 191 7.78 -20.50 2.83
C VAL A 191 8.78 -19.79 1.95
N ASP A 192 8.32 -18.79 1.21
CA ASP A 192 9.14 -18.04 0.25
C ASP A 192 9.90 -16.89 0.91
N ILE A 193 9.26 -16.23 1.87
CA ILE A 193 9.81 -15.08 2.57
C ILE A 193 9.47 -15.19 4.06
N VAL A 194 10.44 -14.87 4.89
CA VAL A 194 10.23 -14.63 6.33
C VAL A 194 10.60 -13.18 6.60
N LYS A 195 9.70 -12.43 7.25
CA LYS A 195 9.96 -11.04 7.61
C LYS A 195 10.07 -10.84 9.11
N ASP A 196 10.86 -9.86 9.53
CA ASP A 196 10.77 -9.29 10.87
C ASP A 196 9.34 -8.84 11.17
N ASP A 197 9.00 -8.81 12.44
CA ASP A 197 7.85 -8.02 12.86
C ASP A 197 8.16 -6.53 12.70
N GLU A 198 7.16 -5.74 12.41
CA GLU A 198 7.27 -4.28 12.26
C GLU A 198 7.74 -3.56 13.53
N LEU A 199 7.64 -4.22 14.67
CA LEU A 199 8.01 -3.68 15.99
C LEU A 199 9.48 -3.93 16.36
N ILE A 200 10.24 -4.63 15.52
CA ILE A 200 11.68 -4.84 15.73
C ILE A 200 12.46 -4.30 14.52
N ALA A 201 13.46 -3.47 14.78
CA ALA A 201 14.41 -2.98 13.79
C ALA A 201 15.85 -3.18 14.31
N ASP A 202 16.59 -2.14 14.65
CA ASP A 202 17.96 -2.27 15.18
C ASP A 202 18.00 -2.12 16.71
N ALA A 203 17.16 -2.89 17.43
CA ALA A 203 17.09 -2.85 18.88
C ALA A 203 18.38 -3.31 19.56
N GLU A 204 18.74 -2.71 20.70
CA GLU A 204 20.00 -2.98 21.39
C GLU A 204 20.22 -4.47 21.75
N TYR A 205 19.13 -5.18 22.11
CA TYR A 205 19.16 -6.60 22.44
C TYR A 205 19.15 -7.52 21.20
N ASN A 206 18.97 -6.95 20.00
CA ASN A 206 18.83 -7.70 18.75
C ASN A 206 19.20 -6.83 17.56
N ARG A 207 20.49 -6.46 17.47
CA ARG A 207 21.01 -5.61 16.39
C ARG A 207 20.93 -6.31 15.04
N ILE A 208 20.74 -5.54 13.97
CA ILE A 208 20.84 -6.03 12.59
C ILE A 208 22.15 -6.77 12.38
N SER A 209 23.27 -6.20 12.86
CA SER A 209 24.60 -6.81 12.75
C SER A 209 24.76 -8.16 13.44
N ASP A 210 23.98 -8.39 14.49
CA ASP A 210 24.07 -9.60 15.30
C ASP A 210 23.18 -10.72 14.76
N ARG A 211 21.95 -10.37 14.29
CA ARG A 211 20.99 -11.38 13.82
C ARG A 211 21.15 -11.77 12.37
N LEU A 212 21.45 -10.80 11.47
CA LEU A 212 21.47 -11.08 10.03
C LEU A 212 22.45 -12.17 9.63
N PRO A 213 23.70 -12.23 10.13
CA PRO A 213 24.62 -13.34 9.80
C PRO A 213 24.09 -14.72 10.24
N LEU A 214 23.34 -14.79 11.34
CA LEU A 214 22.72 -16.03 11.80
C LEU A 214 21.57 -16.47 10.89
N PHE A 215 20.77 -15.52 10.40
CA PHE A 215 19.70 -15.81 9.44
C PHE A 215 20.23 -16.23 8.08
N VAL A 216 21.31 -15.63 7.61
CA VAL A 216 21.99 -16.04 6.37
C VAL A 216 22.50 -17.47 6.48
N GLU A 217 23.09 -17.85 7.62
CA GLU A 217 23.54 -19.22 7.86
C GLU A 217 22.35 -20.20 7.97
N ALA A 218 21.26 -19.79 8.63
CA ALA A 218 20.04 -20.58 8.75
C ALA A 218 19.38 -20.83 7.38
N GLU A 219 19.39 -19.82 6.49
CA GLU A 219 18.93 -19.95 5.11
C GLU A 219 19.79 -20.94 4.32
N ARG A 220 21.12 -20.82 4.41
CA ARG A 220 22.04 -21.73 3.74
C ARG A 220 21.78 -23.19 4.14
N GLN A 221 21.57 -23.44 5.44
CA GLN A 221 21.26 -24.79 5.95
C GLN A 221 19.90 -25.28 5.46
N ALA A 222 18.87 -24.43 5.45
CA ALA A 222 17.55 -24.80 4.95
C ALA A 222 17.59 -25.10 3.43
N TYR A 223 18.32 -24.28 2.66
CA TYR A 223 18.52 -24.50 1.23
C TYR A 223 19.25 -25.84 0.93
N GLU A 224 20.27 -26.20 1.70
CA GLU A 224 20.96 -27.48 1.56
C GLU A 224 20.04 -28.68 1.78
N GLU A 225 19.00 -28.54 2.62
CA GLU A 225 18.02 -29.61 2.87
C GLU A 225 16.87 -29.63 1.87
N THR A 226 16.41 -28.47 1.40
CA THR A 226 15.17 -28.33 0.60
C THR A 226 15.44 -28.08 -0.89
N GLY A 227 16.55 -27.44 -1.23
CA GLY A 227 16.82 -26.92 -2.58
C GLY A 227 15.98 -25.67 -2.92
N GLU A 228 15.22 -25.10 -1.97
CA GLU A 228 14.40 -23.90 -2.15
C GLU A 228 14.97 -22.74 -1.34
N HIS A 229 15.08 -21.55 -1.95
CA HIS A 229 15.49 -20.33 -1.26
C HIS A 229 14.34 -19.71 -0.46
N THR A 230 14.67 -19.18 0.71
CA THR A 230 13.76 -18.38 1.53
C THR A 230 14.40 -17.03 1.80
N LEU A 231 13.78 -15.95 1.35
CA LEU A 231 14.28 -14.59 1.61
C LEU A 231 14.02 -14.19 3.07
N TYR A 232 14.93 -13.40 3.63
CA TYR A 232 14.71 -12.75 4.90
C TYR A 232 14.51 -11.24 4.71
N ALA A 233 13.28 -10.75 4.95
CA ALA A 233 12.95 -9.35 4.89
C ALA A 233 13.24 -8.67 6.24
N ILE A 234 14.48 -8.19 6.39
CA ILE A 234 14.96 -7.55 7.60
C ILE A 234 14.45 -6.11 7.72
N ASN A 235 13.91 -5.75 8.88
CA ASN A 235 13.41 -4.40 9.15
C ASN A 235 14.56 -3.43 9.43
N ILE A 236 14.72 -2.45 8.55
CA ILE A 236 15.76 -1.41 8.62
C ILE A 236 15.21 -0.05 9.07
N THR A 237 13.98 0.02 9.54
CA THR A 237 13.30 1.26 9.93
C THR A 237 14.10 2.01 11.00
N ASP A 238 14.44 3.26 10.72
CA ASP A 238 15.12 4.19 11.63
C ASP A 238 14.91 5.64 11.13
N THR A 239 15.53 6.59 11.79
CA THR A 239 15.65 7.99 11.34
C THR A 239 16.58 8.10 10.15
N LEU A 240 16.51 9.22 9.39
CA LEU A 240 17.53 9.55 8.40
C LEU A 240 18.74 10.22 9.11
N PRO A 241 20.02 9.88 8.74
CA PRO A 241 20.43 8.97 7.65
C PRO A 241 20.52 7.48 8.03
N ASN A 242 20.26 7.12 9.29
CA ASN A 242 20.49 5.77 9.83
C ASN A 242 19.83 4.66 9.00
N VAL A 243 18.58 4.88 8.52
CA VAL A 243 17.88 3.88 7.70
C VAL A 243 18.68 3.51 6.43
N LEU A 244 19.37 4.48 5.80
CA LEU A 244 20.20 4.22 4.63
C LEU A 244 21.50 3.50 5.00
N ASP A 245 22.08 3.85 6.15
CA ASP A 245 23.26 3.16 6.69
C ASP A 245 22.93 1.72 7.09
N HIS A 246 21.75 1.48 7.67
CA HIS A 246 21.26 0.14 7.97
C HIS A 246 21.05 -0.68 6.69
N ALA A 247 20.49 -0.09 5.63
CA ALA A 247 20.33 -0.76 4.36
C ALA A 247 21.67 -1.23 3.80
N LYS A 248 22.66 -0.34 3.70
CA LYS A 248 24.01 -0.67 3.20
C LYS A 248 24.67 -1.75 4.05
N ARG A 249 24.66 -1.58 5.37
CA ARG A 249 25.20 -2.58 6.30
C ARG A 249 24.50 -3.95 6.13
N ALA A 250 23.16 -3.95 5.97
CA ALA A 250 22.43 -5.19 5.75
C ALA A 250 22.86 -5.87 4.44
N ILE A 251 23.02 -5.10 3.35
CA ILE A 251 23.52 -5.64 2.07
C ILE A 251 24.93 -6.24 2.24
N ASP A 252 25.85 -5.52 2.91
CA ASP A 252 27.21 -6.01 3.16
C ASP A 252 27.23 -7.32 3.98
N LEU A 253 26.24 -7.51 4.84
CA LEU A 253 26.06 -8.72 5.66
C LEU A 253 25.25 -9.83 4.97
N GLY A 254 24.83 -9.64 3.71
CA GLY A 254 24.15 -10.65 2.92
C GLY A 254 22.62 -10.65 3.01
N ALA A 255 22.00 -9.50 3.30
CA ALA A 255 20.54 -9.37 3.28
C ALA A 255 19.96 -9.74 1.92
N THR A 256 18.88 -10.50 1.93
CA THR A 256 18.19 -10.97 0.73
C THR A 256 16.89 -10.22 0.44
N CYS A 257 16.41 -9.41 1.38
CA CYS A 257 15.24 -8.53 1.25
C CYS A 257 15.30 -7.47 2.36
N LEU A 258 14.84 -6.25 2.09
CA LEU A 258 14.74 -5.19 3.09
C LEU A 258 13.27 -4.83 3.35
N MET A 259 12.92 -4.57 4.60
CA MET A 259 11.61 -4.06 5.00
C MET A 259 11.74 -2.67 5.62
N VAL A 260 10.81 -1.78 5.31
CA VAL A 260 10.71 -0.45 5.93
C VAL A 260 9.26 -0.09 6.25
N ASN A 261 9.03 0.52 7.42
CA ASN A 261 7.74 1.08 7.81
C ASN A 261 7.54 2.42 7.09
N VAL A 262 7.01 2.36 5.86
CA VAL A 262 7.01 3.48 4.90
C VAL A 262 6.25 4.71 5.41
N PHE A 263 5.16 4.50 6.13
CA PHE A 263 4.33 5.63 6.59
C PHE A 263 4.89 6.28 7.87
N ALA A 264 5.78 5.60 8.58
CA ALA A 264 6.55 6.19 9.68
C ALA A 264 7.78 6.95 9.18
N THR A 265 8.47 6.44 8.15
CA THR A 265 9.68 7.03 7.59
C THR A 265 9.42 7.98 6.42
N GLY A 266 8.29 7.82 5.74
CA GLY A 266 7.90 8.57 4.54
C GLY A 266 8.31 7.91 3.21
N PHE A 267 7.54 8.16 2.15
CA PHE A 267 7.84 7.72 0.79
C PHE A 267 9.24 8.10 0.27
N PRO A 268 9.83 9.26 0.65
CA PRO A 268 11.20 9.59 0.24
C PRO A 268 12.24 8.57 0.66
N VAL A 269 12.08 7.91 1.81
CA VAL A 269 12.99 6.85 2.26
C VAL A 269 12.87 5.62 1.35
N LEU A 270 11.64 5.16 1.09
CA LEU A 270 11.42 4.03 0.19
C LEU A 270 11.99 4.31 -1.21
N ARG A 271 11.76 5.52 -1.73
CA ARG A 271 12.30 5.94 -3.02
C ARG A 271 13.82 5.96 -3.04
N ALA A 272 14.47 6.50 -2.01
CA ALA A 272 15.92 6.53 -1.92
C ALA A 272 16.53 5.11 -1.93
N LEU A 273 15.89 4.16 -1.23
CA LEU A 273 16.30 2.75 -1.26
C LEU A 273 16.10 2.13 -2.66
N ALA A 274 15.01 2.45 -3.33
CA ALA A 274 14.71 1.92 -4.67
C ALA A 274 15.65 2.50 -5.75
N GLU A 275 16.07 3.76 -5.61
CA GLU A 275 16.99 4.44 -6.54
C GLU A 275 18.47 4.11 -6.28
N ASP A 276 18.81 3.62 -5.08
CA ASP A 276 20.20 3.28 -4.74
C ASP A 276 20.68 2.07 -5.58
N PRO A 277 21.73 2.24 -6.40
CA PRO A 277 22.25 1.17 -7.26
C PRO A 277 22.93 0.03 -6.48
N ASP A 278 23.36 0.29 -5.24
CA ASP A 278 24.00 -0.72 -4.39
C ASP A 278 22.97 -1.63 -3.71
N ILE A 279 21.69 -1.24 -3.68
CA ILE A 279 20.60 -2.03 -3.11
C ILE A 279 19.97 -2.87 -4.21
N GLN A 280 20.44 -4.10 -4.38
CA GLN A 280 19.99 -5.07 -5.40
C GLN A 280 19.18 -6.21 -4.78
N VAL A 281 18.31 -5.89 -3.81
CA VAL A 281 17.37 -6.82 -3.17
C VAL A 281 15.96 -6.23 -3.17
N PRO A 282 14.91 -7.07 -3.09
CA PRO A 282 13.53 -6.60 -3.03
C PRO A 282 13.25 -5.72 -1.81
N LEU A 283 12.31 -4.78 -1.98
CA LEU A 283 11.85 -3.86 -0.94
C LEU A 283 10.42 -4.19 -0.53
N LEU A 284 10.21 -4.48 0.75
CA LEU A 284 8.91 -4.69 1.36
C LEU A 284 8.47 -3.42 2.11
N ALA A 285 7.37 -2.83 1.66
CA ALA A 285 6.74 -1.68 2.29
C ALA A 285 5.72 -2.13 3.35
N HIS A 286 5.96 -1.78 4.61
CA HIS A 286 5.04 -2.08 5.71
C HIS A 286 4.13 -0.87 6.03
N PRO A 287 2.82 -1.08 6.33
CA PRO A 287 1.81 -0.02 6.40
C PRO A 287 1.64 0.62 7.78
N ASP A 288 2.50 0.39 8.74
CA ASP A 288 2.34 0.96 10.08
C ASP A 288 2.08 2.47 10.04
N VAL A 289 1.23 2.95 10.95
CA VAL A 289 0.78 4.35 11.05
C VAL A 289 -0.26 4.76 10.00
N VAL A 290 -0.29 4.15 8.82
CA VAL A 290 -1.14 4.59 7.69
C VAL A 290 -2.64 4.64 8.03
N GLY A 291 -3.11 3.79 8.95
CA GLY A 291 -4.50 3.78 9.40
C GLY A 291 -4.99 5.15 9.89
N ALA A 292 -4.11 5.94 10.51
CA ALA A 292 -4.41 7.29 10.95
C ALA A 292 -4.78 8.25 9.79
N THR A 293 -4.40 7.92 8.55
CA THR A 293 -4.63 8.76 7.37
C THR A 293 -5.81 8.33 6.52
N TYR A 294 -6.23 7.04 6.53
CA TYR A 294 -7.27 6.57 5.62
C TYR A 294 -8.56 6.06 6.30
N MET A 295 -8.53 5.71 7.59
CA MET A 295 -9.65 5.04 8.26
C MET A 295 -10.93 5.88 8.36
N SER A 296 -10.83 7.21 8.38
CA SER A 296 -12.02 8.06 8.34
C SER A 296 -12.74 7.93 6.99
N PRO A 297 -14.07 7.75 6.97
CA PRO A 297 -14.83 7.63 5.73
C PRO A 297 -14.92 8.95 4.95
N ASP A 298 -14.78 10.08 5.60
CA ASP A 298 -15.01 11.42 5.04
C ASP A 298 -13.79 12.36 5.12
N HIS A 299 -12.63 11.84 5.58
CA HIS A 299 -11.42 12.65 5.75
C HIS A 299 -10.14 11.87 5.41
N GLY A 300 -9.09 12.58 4.98
CA GLY A 300 -7.76 12.03 4.75
C GLY A 300 -7.51 11.61 3.30
N ILE A 301 -6.77 10.52 3.11
CA ILE A 301 -6.36 9.98 1.80
C ILE A 301 -6.81 8.54 1.71
N SER A 302 -7.29 8.08 0.56
CA SER A 302 -7.77 6.70 0.40
C SER A 302 -6.65 5.67 0.58
N ALA A 303 -6.99 4.49 1.10
CA ALA A 303 -6.05 3.38 1.29
C ALA A 303 -5.43 2.93 -0.04
N GLN A 304 -6.23 2.82 -1.10
CA GLN A 304 -5.78 2.41 -2.44
C GLN A 304 -4.74 3.36 -3.03
N LEU A 305 -4.87 4.67 -2.77
CA LEU A 305 -3.88 5.65 -3.23
C LEU A 305 -2.57 5.52 -2.44
N LEU A 306 -2.64 5.41 -1.11
CA LEU A 306 -1.46 5.33 -0.24
C LEU A 306 -0.72 4.00 -0.38
N LEU A 307 -1.46 2.88 -0.16
CA LEU A 307 -0.90 1.53 -0.12
C LEU A 307 -0.74 0.89 -1.50
N GLY A 308 -1.48 1.39 -2.48
CA GLY A 308 -1.39 0.93 -3.87
C GLY A 308 -0.47 1.82 -4.71
N LYS A 309 -1.08 2.83 -5.34
CA LYS A 309 -0.44 3.66 -6.37
C LYS A 309 0.86 4.33 -5.90
N LEU A 310 0.84 5.04 -4.75
CA LEU A 310 2.01 5.78 -4.28
C LEU A 310 3.13 4.87 -3.74
N ALA A 311 2.80 3.79 -3.05
CA ALA A 311 3.80 2.84 -2.56
C ALA A 311 4.52 2.14 -3.73
N ARG A 312 3.75 1.69 -4.76
CA ARG A 312 4.31 1.12 -5.99
C ARG A 312 5.18 2.12 -6.74
N LEU A 313 4.72 3.36 -6.90
CA LEU A 313 5.47 4.41 -7.58
C LEU A 313 6.79 4.73 -6.88
N ALA A 314 6.79 4.74 -5.54
CA ALA A 314 7.98 4.96 -4.73
C ALA A 314 8.99 3.80 -4.73
N GLY A 315 8.64 2.64 -5.29
CA GLY A 315 9.58 1.54 -5.49
C GLY A 315 9.37 0.29 -4.63
N ALA A 316 8.20 0.12 -4.00
CA ALA A 316 7.89 -1.11 -3.27
C ALA A 316 7.74 -2.30 -4.24
N ASP A 317 8.49 -3.38 -4.02
CA ASP A 317 8.29 -4.65 -4.71
C ASP A 317 7.12 -5.43 -4.10
N MET A 318 6.90 -5.27 -2.80
CA MET A 318 5.82 -5.89 -2.02
C MET A 318 5.20 -4.85 -1.10
N VAL A 319 3.88 -4.87 -0.96
CA VAL A 319 3.15 -3.97 -0.06
C VAL A 319 2.25 -4.77 0.87
N VAL A 320 2.51 -4.67 2.16
CA VAL A 320 1.64 -5.25 3.19
C VAL A 320 0.43 -4.34 3.41
N TYR A 321 -0.75 -4.94 3.57
CA TYR A 321 -1.96 -4.25 3.98
C TYR A 321 -2.95 -5.23 4.62
N GLN A 322 -4.05 -4.71 5.20
CA GLN A 322 -5.00 -5.53 5.93
C GLN A 322 -5.85 -6.38 4.97
N HIS A 323 -6.08 -7.63 5.34
CA HIS A 323 -7.08 -8.49 4.71
C HIS A 323 -8.47 -8.23 5.32
N TYR A 324 -9.52 -8.20 4.48
CA TYR A 324 -10.88 -7.87 4.93
C TYR A 324 -11.49 -8.90 5.91
N ALA A 325 -11.08 -10.16 5.85
CA ALA A 325 -11.46 -11.18 6.83
C ALA A 325 -10.50 -11.21 8.04
N GLY A 326 -9.58 -10.25 8.15
CA GLY A 326 -8.57 -10.20 9.21
C GLY A 326 -9.04 -9.50 10.48
N LYS A 327 -8.11 -9.37 11.43
CA LYS A 327 -8.34 -8.73 12.74
C LYS A 327 -8.45 -7.19 12.69
N VAL A 328 -8.07 -6.57 11.59
CA VAL A 328 -8.12 -5.12 11.39
C VAL A 328 -9.16 -4.82 10.30
N PRO A 329 -10.17 -4.00 10.56
CA PRO A 329 -11.27 -3.81 9.63
C PRO A 329 -10.82 -3.05 8.37
N ILE A 330 -11.12 -3.65 7.23
CA ILE A 330 -11.09 -3.04 5.90
C ILE A 330 -12.22 -3.68 5.09
N THR A 331 -12.86 -2.96 4.17
CA THR A 331 -13.86 -3.57 3.30
C THR A 331 -13.19 -4.44 2.24
N ARG A 332 -13.88 -5.50 1.76
CA ARG A 332 -13.38 -6.35 0.65
C ARG A 332 -13.06 -5.50 -0.57
N ASP A 333 -13.94 -4.55 -0.92
CA ASP A 333 -13.73 -3.67 -2.07
C ASP A 333 -12.45 -2.85 -1.95
N ASN A 334 -12.18 -2.24 -0.80
CA ASN A 334 -10.95 -1.50 -0.58
C ASN A 334 -9.71 -2.41 -0.63
N CYS A 335 -9.80 -3.61 -0.07
CA CYS A 335 -8.73 -4.60 -0.13
C CYS A 335 -8.39 -4.95 -1.59
N ILE A 336 -9.41 -5.23 -2.41
CA ILE A 336 -9.26 -5.52 -3.84
C ILE A 336 -8.72 -4.29 -4.61
N GLN A 337 -9.22 -3.08 -4.31
CA GLN A 337 -8.74 -1.87 -4.98
C GLN A 337 -7.25 -1.61 -4.72
N ILE A 338 -6.75 -1.83 -3.51
CA ILE A 338 -5.31 -1.75 -3.23
C ILE A 338 -4.54 -2.72 -4.14
N GLY A 339 -4.99 -3.98 -4.23
CA GLY A 339 -4.37 -4.97 -5.10
C GLY A 339 -4.36 -4.57 -6.57
N ARG A 340 -5.45 -3.98 -7.07
CA ARG A 340 -5.53 -3.47 -8.45
C ARG A 340 -4.51 -2.36 -8.74
N GLU A 341 -4.35 -1.41 -7.82
CA GLU A 341 -3.35 -0.34 -7.96
C GLU A 341 -1.91 -0.89 -8.00
N LEU A 342 -1.67 -2.02 -7.34
CA LEU A 342 -0.37 -2.69 -7.33
C LEU A 342 -0.12 -3.52 -8.61
N THR A 343 -1.17 -4.14 -9.19
CA THR A 343 -1.02 -5.17 -10.23
C THR A 343 -1.46 -4.75 -11.62
N PHE A 344 -2.37 -3.77 -11.76
CA PHE A 344 -2.85 -3.37 -13.09
C PHE A 344 -1.80 -2.56 -13.84
N PRO A 345 -1.90 -2.49 -15.19
CA PRO A 345 -1.01 -1.69 -16.01
C PRO A 345 -0.96 -0.23 -15.55
N PHE A 346 0.24 0.28 -15.31
CA PHE A 346 0.49 1.66 -14.91
C PHE A 346 1.71 2.19 -15.68
N TYR A 347 1.49 2.55 -16.94
CA TYR A 347 2.54 2.86 -17.91
C TYR A 347 3.64 1.78 -17.89
N ASP A 348 4.90 2.17 -17.76
CA ASP A 348 6.06 1.27 -17.73
C ASP A 348 6.46 0.85 -16.30
N VAL A 349 5.72 1.28 -15.27
CA VAL A 349 5.98 0.94 -13.87
C VAL A 349 5.66 -0.52 -13.63
N LYS A 350 6.65 -1.30 -13.18
CA LYS A 350 6.47 -2.73 -12.87
C LYS A 350 5.35 -2.95 -11.85
N GLN A 351 4.71 -4.08 -11.92
CA GLN A 351 3.74 -4.54 -10.94
C GLN A 351 4.42 -4.85 -9.61
N ALA A 352 3.74 -4.58 -8.49
CA ALA A 352 4.18 -4.94 -7.15
C ALA A 352 3.27 -6.02 -6.56
N TRP A 353 3.82 -6.83 -5.64
CA TRP A 353 3.07 -7.86 -4.96
C TRP A 353 2.09 -7.27 -3.93
N PRO A 354 0.78 -7.50 -4.08
CA PRO A 354 -0.18 -7.28 -3.01
C PRO A 354 0.02 -8.36 -1.93
N MET A 355 0.14 -7.93 -0.67
CA MET A 355 0.30 -8.81 0.48
C MET A 355 -0.78 -8.53 1.52
N PRO A 356 -2.01 -9.01 1.31
CA PRO A 356 -3.06 -8.98 2.34
C PRO A 356 -2.65 -9.82 3.55
N ALA A 357 -2.76 -9.24 4.75
CA ALA A 357 -2.25 -9.83 5.99
C ALA A 357 -3.18 -9.53 7.19
N ALA A 358 -2.72 -9.84 8.41
CA ALA A 358 -3.41 -9.54 9.67
C ALA A 358 -4.67 -10.40 9.95
N GLY A 359 -4.49 -11.71 10.01
CA GLY A 359 -5.55 -12.68 10.34
C GLY A 359 -5.75 -13.74 9.28
N VAL A 360 -4.86 -13.79 8.31
CA VAL A 360 -4.82 -14.82 7.26
C VAL A 360 -4.47 -16.18 7.88
N HIS A 361 -5.22 -17.21 7.51
CA HIS A 361 -5.03 -18.61 7.88
C HIS A 361 -5.26 -19.51 6.65
N PRO A 362 -4.96 -20.82 6.67
CA PRO A 362 -5.02 -21.66 5.46
C PRO A 362 -6.35 -21.61 4.69
N HIS A 363 -7.50 -21.53 5.35
CA HIS A 363 -8.79 -21.36 4.67
C HIS A 363 -8.92 -20.07 3.85
N THR A 364 -8.22 -18.98 4.24
CA THR A 364 -8.33 -17.71 3.50
C THR A 364 -7.55 -17.71 2.20
N VAL A 365 -6.74 -18.74 1.92
CA VAL A 365 -5.95 -18.85 0.69
C VAL A 365 -6.87 -18.93 -0.54
N GLU A 366 -8.00 -19.64 -0.46
CA GLU A 366 -8.98 -19.70 -1.56
C GLU A 366 -9.52 -18.31 -1.91
N SER A 367 -10.00 -17.57 -0.91
CA SER A 367 -10.53 -16.21 -1.14
C SER A 367 -9.46 -15.23 -1.63
N LEU A 368 -8.20 -15.38 -1.20
CA LEU A 368 -7.08 -14.57 -1.71
C LEU A 368 -6.84 -14.85 -3.21
N VAL A 369 -6.85 -16.12 -3.61
CA VAL A 369 -6.65 -16.48 -5.03
C VAL A 369 -7.88 -16.11 -5.87
N GLU A 370 -9.09 -16.23 -5.33
CA GLU A 370 -10.31 -15.76 -5.99
C GLU A 370 -10.29 -14.25 -6.26
N ASP A 371 -9.86 -13.45 -5.29
CA ASP A 371 -9.88 -11.99 -5.37
C ASP A 371 -8.72 -11.41 -6.19
N PHE A 372 -7.53 -12.02 -6.15
CA PHE A 372 -6.28 -11.46 -6.70
C PHE A 372 -5.63 -12.32 -7.78
N GLY A 373 -6.10 -13.54 -7.99
CA GLY A 373 -5.40 -14.52 -8.82
C GLY A 373 -4.13 -15.05 -8.15
N LEU A 374 -3.20 -15.55 -8.96
CA LEU A 374 -1.95 -16.12 -8.44
C LEU A 374 -0.87 -15.07 -8.11
N ASP A 375 -1.10 -13.81 -8.50
CA ASP A 375 -0.18 -12.69 -8.24
C ASP A 375 -0.50 -12.02 -6.89
N VAL A 376 -0.64 -12.82 -5.85
CA VAL A 376 -0.88 -12.42 -4.46
C VAL A 376 0.14 -13.08 -3.53
N MET A 377 0.53 -12.36 -2.50
CA MET A 377 1.40 -12.88 -1.44
C MET A 377 0.56 -13.16 -0.19
N VAL A 378 0.60 -14.40 0.29
CA VAL A 378 -0.12 -14.86 1.48
C VAL A 378 0.65 -14.41 2.72
N GLY A 379 0.17 -13.37 3.40
CA GLY A 379 0.82 -12.79 4.59
C GLY A 379 0.28 -13.35 5.89
N ALA A 380 1.03 -14.22 6.60
CA ALA A 380 0.57 -14.84 7.83
C ALA A 380 1.58 -14.76 8.98
N GLY A 381 1.11 -14.82 10.21
CA GLY A 381 1.95 -14.83 11.42
C GLY A 381 1.39 -15.75 12.48
N GLY A 382 0.40 -15.30 13.24
CA GLY A 382 -0.19 -16.06 14.35
C GLY A 382 -0.54 -17.51 14.03
N PRO A 383 -1.28 -17.80 12.95
CA PRO A 383 -1.64 -19.17 12.60
C PRO A 383 -0.47 -20.10 12.25
N VAL A 384 0.68 -19.56 11.89
CA VAL A 384 1.89 -20.35 11.64
C VAL A 384 2.57 -20.72 12.95
N HIS A 385 2.87 -19.71 13.78
CA HIS A 385 3.57 -19.92 15.05
C HIS A 385 2.71 -20.59 16.14
N GLY A 386 1.38 -20.41 16.04
CA GLY A 386 0.41 -21.06 16.95
C GLY A 386 -0.09 -22.42 16.47
N HIS A 387 0.50 -22.98 15.41
CA HIS A 387 0.11 -24.31 14.94
C HIS A 387 0.39 -25.39 16.00
N PRO A 388 -0.58 -26.30 16.31
CA PRO A 388 -0.40 -27.31 17.37
C PRO A 388 0.83 -28.22 17.21
N LEU A 389 1.27 -28.46 15.97
CA LEU A 389 2.45 -29.26 15.64
C LEU A 389 3.73 -28.41 15.46
N GLY A 390 3.71 -27.12 15.83
CA GLY A 390 4.84 -26.20 15.77
C GLY A 390 4.94 -25.39 14.49
N ALA A 391 5.88 -24.42 14.45
CA ALA A 391 5.99 -23.42 13.41
C ALA A 391 6.27 -24.00 12.00
N ARG A 392 7.13 -25.04 11.91
CA ARG A 392 7.40 -25.77 10.64
C ARG A 392 6.12 -26.35 10.06
N ALA A 393 5.31 -27.01 10.88
CA ALA A 393 4.05 -27.59 10.47
C ALA A 393 3.05 -26.50 10.04
N GLY A 394 3.01 -25.36 10.76
CA GLY A 394 2.21 -24.20 10.37
C GLY A 394 2.62 -23.64 9.02
N ALA A 395 3.90 -23.48 8.76
CA ALA A 395 4.44 -23.06 7.48
C ALA A 395 4.07 -24.05 6.34
N ARG A 396 4.22 -25.36 6.63
CA ARG A 396 3.87 -26.43 5.69
C ARG A 396 2.37 -26.46 5.38
N ALA A 397 1.51 -26.22 6.36
CA ALA A 397 0.06 -26.11 6.15
C ALA A 397 -0.32 -25.01 5.15
N PHE A 398 0.34 -23.84 5.24
CA PHE A 398 0.14 -22.78 4.24
C PHE A 398 0.66 -23.19 2.86
N ARG A 399 1.82 -23.85 2.78
CA ARG A 399 2.36 -24.35 1.50
C ARG A 399 1.41 -25.34 0.87
N GLN A 400 0.90 -26.31 1.62
CA GLN A 400 -0.09 -27.29 1.18
C GLN A 400 -1.38 -26.63 0.72
N ALA A 401 -1.89 -25.63 1.45
CA ALA A 401 -3.06 -24.85 1.03
C ALA A 401 -2.85 -24.11 -0.29
N VAL A 402 -1.70 -23.42 -0.45
CA VAL A 402 -1.36 -22.72 -1.70
C VAL A 402 -1.24 -23.68 -2.88
N GLU A 403 -0.62 -24.84 -2.70
CA GLU A 403 -0.47 -25.85 -3.74
C GLU A 403 -1.81 -26.48 -4.13
N ALA A 404 -2.66 -26.81 -3.14
CA ALA A 404 -4.00 -27.34 -3.38
C ALA A 404 -4.87 -26.36 -4.18
N VAL A 405 -4.95 -25.10 -3.73
CA VAL A 405 -5.74 -24.06 -4.41
C VAL A 405 -5.19 -23.79 -5.82
N THR A 406 -3.88 -23.76 -5.98
CA THR A 406 -3.24 -23.57 -7.30
C THR A 406 -3.57 -24.73 -8.26
N ALA A 407 -3.68 -25.94 -7.73
CA ALA A 407 -4.06 -27.14 -8.49
C ALA A 407 -5.59 -27.29 -8.69
N GLY A 408 -6.39 -26.40 -8.11
CA GLY A 408 -7.86 -26.47 -8.14
C GLY A 408 -8.43 -27.61 -7.27
N ILE A 409 -7.68 -28.03 -6.24
CA ILE A 409 -8.11 -29.06 -5.29
C ILE A 409 -8.76 -28.36 -4.10
N PRO A 410 -10.01 -28.71 -3.71
CA PRO A 410 -10.65 -28.19 -2.50
C PRO A 410 -9.79 -28.43 -1.25
N LEU A 411 -9.72 -27.45 -0.35
CA LEU A 411 -8.88 -27.54 0.85
C LEU A 411 -9.29 -28.68 1.77
N GLU A 412 -10.59 -29.00 1.83
CA GLU A 412 -11.11 -30.15 2.59
C GLU A 412 -10.58 -31.49 2.06
N ASP A 413 -10.48 -31.62 0.73
CA ASP A 413 -9.95 -32.84 0.11
C ASP A 413 -8.43 -32.95 0.33
N ALA A 414 -7.72 -31.84 0.16
CA ALA A 414 -6.27 -31.80 0.45
C ALA A 414 -5.96 -32.10 1.95
N ALA A 415 -6.84 -31.67 2.85
CA ALA A 415 -6.70 -31.93 4.29
C ALA A 415 -6.87 -33.43 4.67
N LEU A 416 -7.45 -34.26 3.80
CA LEU A 416 -7.48 -35.71 4.01
C LEU A 416 -6.13 -36.37 3.79
N GLU A 417 -5.27 -35.76 2.97
CA GLU A 417 -3.94 -36.26 2.63
C GLU A 417 -2.82 -35.64 3.50
N PHE A 418 -3.02 -34.38 3.92
CA PHE A 418 -1.98 -33.60 4.63
C PHE A 418 -2.38 -33.30 6.07
N GLU A 419 -1.66 -33.90 7.02
CA GLU A 419 -1.95 -33.74 8.44
C GLU A 419 -1.81 -32.30 8.92
N GLU A 420 -0.75 -31.59 8.49
CA GLU A 420 -0.49 -30.21 8.92
C GLU A 420 -1.64 -29.29 8.46
N LEU A 421 -2.10 -29.44 7.22
CA LEU A 421 -3.22 -28.67 6.69
C LEU A 421 -4.52 -28.98 7.44
N ARG A 422 -4.80 -30.27 7.70
CA ARG A 422 -5.97 -30.71 8.46
C ARG A 422 -6.00 -30.11 9.86
N VAL A 423 -4.89 -30.21 10.59
CA VAL A 423 -4.76 -29.64 11.95
C VAL A 423 -4.93 -28.13 11.93
N ALA A 424 -4.39 -27.43 10.94
CA ALA A 424 -4.59 -25.99 10.77
C ALA A 424 -6.06 -25.63 10.51
N ILE A 425 -6.72 -26.34 9.60
CA ILE A 425 -8.12 -26.15 9.28
C ILE A 425 -8.99 -26.35 10.52
N ASP A 426 -8.79 -27.45 11.25
CA ASP A 426 -9.56 -27.76 12.47
C ASP A 426 -9.33 -26.70 13.57
N THR A 427 -8.10 -26.15 13.67
CA THR A 427 -7.74 -25.18 14.71
C THR A 427 -8.37 -23.80 14.47
N TRP A 428 -8.45 -23.37 13.20
CA TRP A 428 -8.94 -22.03 12.84
C TRP A 428 -10.31 -22.03 12.18
N LYS A 429 -10.99 -23.17 12.14
CA LYS A 429 -12.39 -23.31 11.71
C LYS A 429 -13.32 -22.91 12.87
N ASP A 430 -13.47 -21.61 13.11
CA ASP A 430 -14.43 -21.09 14.09
C ASP A 430 -15.67 -20.51 13.37
N PRO A 431 -16.84 -21.19 13.48
CA PRO A 431 -18.09 -20.67 12.89
C PRO A 431 -18.52 -19.33 13.51
N HIS A 432 -18.15 -19.03 14.77
CA HIS A 432 -18.47 -17.77 15.42
C HIS A 432 -17.58 -16.62 14.92
N ARG A 433 -16.36 -16.89 14.48
CA ARG A 433 -15.44 -15.90 13.90
C ARG A 433 -15.92 -15.39 12.54
N GLU A 434 -16.53 -16.25 11.73
CA GLU A 434 -17.15 -15.85 10.46
C GLU A 434 -18.40 -15.00 10.69
N HIS A 435 -19.19 -15.28 11.72
CA HIS A 435 -20.38 -14.51 12.08
C HIS A 435 -20.02 -13.11 12.63
N ASP A 436 -19.06 -13.04 13.55
CA ASP A 436 -18.53 -11.77 14.09
C ASP A 436 -17.90 -10.89 12.99
N LEU A 437 -17.25 -11.49 11.99
CA LEU A 437 -16.69 -10.77 10.86
C LEU A 437 -17.76 -10.33 9.86
N ALA A 438 -18.85 -11.10 9.72
CA ALA A 438 -20.00 -10.73 8.88
C ALA A 438 -20.79 -9.54 9.49
N GLU A 439 -20.92 -9.48 10.82
CA GLU A 439 -21.55 -8.35 11.53
C GLU A 439 -20.67 -7.08 11.51
N ARG A 440 -19.35 -7.20 11.39
CA ARG A 440 -18.43 -6.07 11.21
C ARG A 440 -18.36 -5.55 9.76
N ARG A 441 -19.12 -6.14 8.84
CA ARG A 441 -19.22 -5.76 7.42
C ARG A 441 -20.20 -4.62 7.13
N ILE A 442 -20.75 -3.95 8.16
CA ILE A 442 -21.66 -2.82 8.01
C ILE A 442 -20.92 -1.50 8.20
#